data_c86b6d0ca6d1adb7cc90a5e33986cb2d
#
_entry.id   c86b6d0ca6d1adb7cc90a5e33986cb2d
#
_cell.length_a   1.000
_cell.length_b   1.000
_cell.length_c   1.000
_cell.angle_alpha   90.00
_cell.angle_beta   90.00
_cell.angle_gamma   90.00
#
_symmetry.space_group_name_H-M   'P 1'
#
loop_
_entity.id
_entity.type
_entity.pdbx_description
1 polymer ?
#
loop_
_entity_poly.entity_id
_entity_poly.type
_entity_poly.pdbx_seq_one_letter_code
_entity_poly.pdbx_strand_id
1 'polypeptide(L)'
;MADFSAAVPWIANRAHALRSWDDVKMLDVRLDRLRRWHRPGLLCIGDAAHAMSPVFGIGINLAVEDAVAAARYLVEPLSRGVVGLRDVRGVQRRRWPTTAATQALQRFAHARVIAPVLAGRPPFGNARQAERMSNLLTTSAWLKRVPAYFIGYGAVRERPPAESVR
;
A
#
# COMPACT_ATOMS: atom_id res chain seq x y z
N MET A 1 -19.77 -21.08 8.94
CA MET A 1 -19.88 -20.56 10.34
C MET A 1 -18.97 -21.33 11.28
N ALA A 2 -18.99 -22.68 11.28
CA ALA A 2 -18.11 -23.48 12.15
C ALA A 2 -16.61 -23.14 11.98
N ASP A 3 -16.14 -22.97 10.75
CA ASP A 3 -14.75 -22.63 10.45
C ASP A 3 -14.34 -21.24 10.97
N PHE A 4 -15.27 -20.27 10.93
CA PHE A 4 -15.03 -18.93 11.48
C PHE A 4 -14.89 -18.96 12.99
N SER A 5 -15.80 -19.68 13.68
CA SER A 5 -15.75 -19.82 15.14
C SER A 5 -14.51 -20.59 15.62
N ALA A 6 -14.02 -21.53 14.83
CA ALA A 6 -12.78 -22.25 15.10
C ALA A 6 -11.54 -21.35 14.92
N ALA A 7 -11.54 -20.49 13.88
CA ALA A 7 -10.41 -19.59 13.60
C ALA A 7 -10.32 -18.42 14.61
N VAL A 8 -11.46 -17.96 15.16
CA VAL A 8 -11.54 -16.82 16.07
C VAL A 8 -12.40 -17.14 17.29
N PRO A 9 -11.92 -17.97 18.22
CA PRO A 9 -12.73 -18.48 19.34
C PRO A 9 -13.36 -17.43 20.24
N TRP A 10 -12.66 -16.30 20.45
CA TRP A 10 -13.13 -15.21 21.33
C TRP A 10 -14.33 -14.42 20.76
N ILE A 11 -14.63 -14.58 19.46
CA ILE A 11 -15.79 -13.95 18.83
C ILE A 11 -16.89 -14.96 18.47
N ALA A 12 -16.68 -16.24 18.76
CA ALA A 12 -17.60 -17.32 18.39
C ALA A 12 -19.03 -17.08 18.90
N ASN A 13 -19.18 -16.53 20.11
CA ASN A 13 -20.47 -16.19 20.71
C ASN A 13 -21.23 -15.06 19.98
N ARG A 14 -20.58 -14.32 19.09
CA ARG A 14 -21.18 -13.26 18.27
C ARG A 14 -21.39 -13.67 16.81
N ALA A 15 -20.99 -14.87 16.43
CA ALA A 15 -21.14 -15.37 15.06
C ALA A 15 -22.62 -15.39 14.59
N HIS A 16 -23.57 -15.51 15.51
CA HIS A 16 -25.01 -15.45 15.23
C HIS A 16 -25.49 -14.07 14.73
N ALA A 17 -24.71 -13.00 14.89
CA ALA A 17 -25.01 -11.68 14.33
C ALA A 17 -24.93 -11.67 12.79
N LEU A 18 -24.16 -12.59 12.19
CA LEU A 18 -24.12 -12.81 10.75
C LEU A 18 -25.29 -13.71 10.35
N ARG A 19 -26.36 -13.12 9.80
CA ARG A 19 -27.61 -13.82 9.47
C ARG A 19 -27.60 -14.40 8.06
N SER A 20 -26.90 -13.75 7.15
CA SER A 20 -26.81 -14.16 5.75
C SER A 20 -25.44 -13.78 5.15
N TRP A 21 -25.14 -14.28 3.96
CA TRP A 21 -23.97 -13.85 3.18
C TRP A 21 -24.03 -12.38 2.77
N ASP A 22 -25.20 -11.74 2.76
CA ASP A 22 -25.35 -10.32 2.45
C ASP A 22 -24.74 -9.41 3.54
N ASP A 23 -24.62 -9.93 4.77
CA ASP A 23 -23.97 -9.24 5.88
C ASP A 23 -22.44 -9.25 5.74
N VAL A 24 -21.90 -10.11 4.86
CA VAL A 24 -20.46 -10.28 4.63
C VAL A 24 -20.07 -9.58 3.35
N LYS A 25 -19.21 -8.57 3.44
CA LYS A 25 -18.67 -7.91 2.25
C LYS A 25 -17.31 -8.48 1.91
N MET A 26 -17.15 -8.90 0.67
CA MET A 26 -15.88 -9.37 0.16
C MET A 26 -15.01 -8.16 -0.27
N LEU A 27 -13.82 -8.08 0.28
CA LEU A 27 -12.80 -7.15 -0.19
C LEU A 27 -12.03 -7.79 -1.34
N ASP A 28 -12.27 -7.33 -2.57
CA ASP A 28 -11.49 -7.73 -3.75
C ASP A 28 -10.17 -6.97 -3.76
N VAL A 29 -9.13 -7.62 -3.29
CA VAL A 29 -7.78 -7.04 -3.21
C VAL A 29 -7.10 -7.10 -4.57
N ARG A 30 -6.95 -5.95 -5.20
CA ARG A 30 -6.22 -5.80 -6.47
C ARG A 30 -4.91 -5.08 -6.23
N LEU A 31 -3.90 -5.49 -6.97
CA LEU A 31 -2.59 -4.86 -7.01
C LEU A 31 -2.32 -4.41 -8.44
N ASP A 32 -2.89 -3.27 -8.78
CA ASP A 32 -2.81 -2.70 -10.12
C ASP A 32 -2.43 -1.23 -10.10
N ARG A 33 -2.26 -0.64 -11.25
CA ARG A 33 -1.87 0.75 -11.42
C ARG A 33 -2.26 1.25 -12.79
N LEU A 34 -2.84 2.46 -12.84
CA LEU A 34 -3.07 3.16 -14.09
C LEU A 34 -1.73 3.45 -14.80
N ARG A 35 -1.69 3.28 -16.11
CA ARG A 35 -0.53 3.71 -16.91
C ARG A 35 -0.41 5.24 -16.96
N ARG A 36 -1.54 5.93 -16.98
CA ARG A 36 -1.64 7.38 -16.97
C ARG A 36 -2.60 7.81 -15.88
N TRP A 37 -2.11 8.58 -14.92
CA TRP A 37 -2.86 9.05 -13.76
C TRP A 37 -3.61 10.35 -14.03
N HIS A 38 -3.36 10.98 -15.17
CA HIS A 38 -3.84 12.32 -15.46
C HIS A 38 -4.40 12.44 -16.87
N ARG A 39 -5.32 13.37 -17.03
CA ARG A 39 -5.84 13.93 -18.30
C ARG A 39 -6.02 15.45 -18.12
N PRO A 40 -6.31 16.23 -19.19
CA PRO A 40 -6.70 17.61 -19.00
C PRO A 40 -7.88 17.72 -18.01
N GLY A 41 -7.73 18.53 -16.96
CA GLY A 41 -8.74 18.71 -15.92
C GLY A 41 -8.91 17.55 -14.93
N LEU A 42 -8.12 16.48 -14.99
CA LEU A 42 -8.25 15.32 -14.11
C LEU A 42 -6.87 14.83 -13.64
N LEU A 43 -6.76 14.54 -12.35
CA LEU A 43 -5.65 13.78 -11.75
C LEU A 43 -6.22 12.72 -10.80
N CYS A 44 -5.85 11.47 -10.99
CA CYS A 44 -6.09 10.36 -10.06
C CYS A 44 -4.88 10.21 -9.14
N ILE A 45 -5.11 10.03 -7.84
CA ILE A 45 -4.09 9.76 -6.81
C ILE A 45 -4.58 8.67 -5.87
N GLY A 46 -3.68 8.10 -5.06
CA GLY A 46 -4.01 7.02 -4.14
C GLY A 46 -4.61 5.81 -4.86
N ASP A 47 -5.60 5.16 -4.26
CA ASP A 47 -6.23 3.94 -4.79
C ASP A 47 -6.87 4.14 -6.17
N ALA A 48 -7.29 5.35 -6.51
CA ALA A 48 -7.81 5.68 -7.84
C ALA A 48 -6.72 5.61 -8.93
N ALA A 49 -5.45 5.75 -8.56
CA ALA A 49 -4.31 5.69 -9.47
C ALA A 49 -3.57 4.34 -9.36
N HIS A 50 -3.51 3.76 -8.18
CA HIS A 50 -2.76 2.56 -7.88
C HIS A 50 -3.35 1.81 -6.68
N ALA A 51 -4.12 0.79 -6.95
CA ALA A 51 -4.64 -0.10 -5.92
C ALA A 51 -3.50 -0.90 -5.29
N MET A 52 -3.50 -0.96 -3.96
CA MET A 52 -2.45 -1.60 -3.17
C MET A 52 -3.02 -2.78 -2.38
N SER A 53 -2.20 -3.79 -2.15
CA SER A 53 -2.53 -4.83 -1.20
C SER A 53 -2.55 -4.26 0.22
N PRO A 54 -3.48 -4.69 1.11
CA PRO A 54 -3.47 -4.31 2.52
C PRO A 54 -2.23 -4.82 3.27
N VAL A 55 -1.47 -5.71 2.67
CA VAL A 55 -0.22 -6.23 3.21
C VAL A 55 0.76 -5.09 3.45
N PHE A 56 1.28 -5.04 4.68
CA PHE A 56 2.14 -3.99 5.25
C PHE A 56 1.44 -2.66 5.54
N GLY A 57 0.16 -2.45 5.22
CA GLY A 57 -0.57 -1.21 5.49
C GLY A 57 -0.04 0.04 4.77
N ILE A 58 0.70 -0.13 3.66
CA ILE A 58 1.44 0.96 2.99
C ILE A 58 0.54 1.83 2.11
N GLY A 59 -0.64 1.35 1.69
CA GLY A 59 -1.51 2.06 0.74
C GLY A 59 -1.88 3.46 1.19
N ILE A 60 -2.28 3.62 2.46
CA ILE A 60 -2.63 4.92 3.05
C ILE A 60 -1.44 5.89 3.02
N ASN A 61 -0.24 5.43 3.37
CA ASN A 61 0.95 6.27 3.36
C ASN A 61 1.27 6.77 1.95
N LEU A 62 1.17 5.90 0.93
CA LEU A 62 1.36 6.32 -0.45
C LEU A 62 0.31 7.34 -0.90
N ALA A 63 -0.95 7.14 -0.52
CA ALA A 63 -2.02 8.08 -0.86
C ALA A 63 -1.81 9.46 -0.22
N VAL A 64 -1.35 9.51 1.04
CA VAL A 64 -0.97 10.77 1.72
C VAL A 64 0.21 11.44 1.02
N GLU A 65 1.25 10.69 0.66
CA GLU A 65 2.38 11.22 -0.09
C GLU A 65 1.98 11.73 -1.48
N ASP A 66 1.05 11.05 -2.16
CA ASP A 66 0.49 11.54 -3.42
C ASP A 66 -0.25 12.86 -3.25
N ALA A 67 -1.03 13.01 -2.17
CA ALA A 67 -1.71 14.26 -1.85
C ALA A 67 -0.72 15.40 -1.58
N VAL A 68 0.36 15.14 -0.84
CA VAL A 68 1.44 16.11 -0.58
C VAL A 68 2.14 16.49 -1.89
N ALA A 69 2.44 15.52 -2.75
CA ALA A 69 3.02 15.77 -4.06
C ALA A 69 2.05 16.58 -4.96
N ALA A 70 0.76 16.24 -4.96
CA ALA A 70 -0.25 16.97 -5.69
C ALA A 70 -0.33 18.44 -5.22
N ALA A 71 -0.37 18.69 -3.90
CA ALA A 71 -0.34 20.03 -3.34
C ALA A 71 0.88 20.82 -3.83
N ARG A 72 2.06 20.21 -3.77
CA ARG A 72 3.31 20.85 -4.21
C ARG A 72 3.31 21.29 -5.67
N TYR A 73 2.69 20.52 -6.56
CA TYR A 73 2.65 20.81 -8.00
C TYR A 73 1.46 21.65 -8.41
N LEU A 74 0.36 21.66 -7.64
CA LEU A 74 -0.92 22.23 -8.08
C LEU A 74 -1.37 23.46 -7.30
N VAL A 75 -0.87 23.73 -6.09
CA VAL A 75 -1.29 24.89 -5.30
C VAL A 75 -1.10 26.19 -6.08
N GLU A 76 0.07 26.44 -6.61
CA GLU A 76 0.36 27.66 -7.37
C GLU A 76 -0.42 27.74 -8.70
N PRO A 77 -0.45 26.69 -9.57
CA PRO A 77 -1.29 26.70 -10.76
C PRO A 77 -2.79 26.93 -10.45
N LEU A 78 -3.30 26.29 -9.39
CA LEU A 78 -4.69 26.45 -8.96
C LEU A 78 -4.99 27.89 -8.49
N SER A 79 -4.10 28.51 -7.71
CA SER A 79 -4.26 29.88 -7.24
C SER A 79 -4.28 30.90 -8.40
N ARG A 80 -3.62 30.60 -9.51
CA ARG A 80 -3.64 31.40 -10.74
C ARG A 80 -4.82 31.06 -11.67
N GLY A 81 -5.65 30.07 -11.32
CA GLY A 81 -6.78 29.62 -12.12
C GLY A 81 -6.40 28.86 -13.41
N VAL A 82 -5.14 28.51 -13.59
CA VAL A 82 -4.65 27.83 -14.80
C VAL A 82 -3.82 26.62 -14.43
N VAL A 83 -4.42 25.43 -14.56
CA VAL A 83 -3.73 24.14 -14.36
C VAL A 83 -3.48 23.50 -15.70
N GLY A 84 -2.22 23.38 -16.07
CA GLY A 84 -1.80 22.77 -17.32
C GLY A 84 -1.55 21.25 -17.20
N LEU A 85 -1.51 20.58 -18.34
CA LEU A 85 -1.18 19.15 -18.39
C LEU A 85 0.22 18.83 -17.82
N ARG A 86 1.14 19.79 -17.85
CA ARG A 86 2.51 19.65 -17.31
C ARG A 86 2.46 19.52 -15.78
N ASP A 87 1.58 20.26 -15.11
CA ASP A 87 1.47 20.30 -13.66
C ASP A 87 0.98 18.94 -13.13
N VAL A 88 -0.13 18.43 -13.66
CA VAL A 88 -0.68 17.11 -13.29
C VAL A 88 0.27 15.95 -13.66
N ARG A 89 0.99 16.08 -14.80
CA ARG A 89 2.01 15.11 -15.19
C ARG A 89 3.21 15.12 -14.24
N GLY A 90 3.55 16.27 -13.69
CA GLY A 90 4.60 16.44 -12.68
C GLY A 90 4.36 15.54 -11.46
N VAL A 91 3.13 15.51 -10.95
CA VAL A 91 2.74 14.64 -9.83
C VAL A 91 3.00 13.16 -10.16
N GLN A 92 2.51 12.68 -11.29
CA GLN A 92 2.74 11.29 -11.70
C GLN A 92 4.24 10.97 -11.85
N ARG A 93 5.00 11.82 -12.51
CA ARG A 93 6.47 11.60 -12.69
C ARG A 93 7.19 11.48 -11.35
N ARG A 94 6.77 12.27 -10.37
CA ARG A 94 7.35 12.25 -9.02
C ARG A 94 7.00 10.97 -8.27
N ARG A 95 5.73 10.54 -8.33
CA ARG A 95 5.20 9.46 -7.50
C ARG A 95 5.35 8.05 -8.11
N TRP A 96 5.34 7.97 -9.44
CA TRP A 96 5.40 6.70 -10.17
C TRP A 96 6.54 5.76 -9.73
N PRO A 97 7.81 6.19 -9.58
CA PRO A 97 8.90 5.27 -9.23
C PRO A 97 8.69 4.63 -7.86
N THR A 98 8.29 5.42 -6.85
CA THR A 98 8.03 4.93 -5.49
C THR A 98 6.87 3.94 -5.47
N THR A 99 5.76 4.27 -6.11
CA THR A 99 4.60 3.39 -6.24
C THR A 99 4.97 2.09 -6.94
N ALA A 100 5.72 2.17 -8.05
CA ALA A 100 6.15 1.00 -8.80
C ALA A 100 7.04 0.07 -7.96
N ALA A 101 8.01 0.64 -7.23
CA ALA A 101 8.90 -0.12 -6.35
C ALA A 101 8.13 -0.80 -5.21
N THR A 102 7.20 -0.07 -4.58
CA THR A 102 6.38 -0.61 -3.49
C THR A 102 5.49 -1.75 -3.98
N GLN A 103 4.83 -1.60 -5.13
CA GLN A 103 4.03 -2.67 -5.70
C GLN A 103 4.88 -3.88 -6.11
N ALA A 104 6.10 -3.68 -6.61
CA ALA A 104 7.02 -4.78 -6.91
C ALA A 104 7.39 -5.56 -5.62
N LEU A 105 7.67 -4.86 -4.52
CA LEU A 105 7.91 -5.46 -3.21
C LEU A 105 6.69 -6.24 -2.72
N GLN A 106 5.49 -5.69 -2.85
CA GLN A 106 4.26 -6.39 -2.45
C GLN A 106 4.03 -7.66 -3.30
N ARG A 107 4.23 -7.61 -4.63
CA ARG A 107 4.15 -8.81 -5.49
C ARG A 107 5.14 -9.87 -5.06
N PHE A 108 6.37 -9.47 -4.76
CA PHE A 108 7.39 -10.40 -4.27
C PHE A 108 6.96 -11.06 -2.94
N ALA A 109 6.49 -10.27 -1.99
CA ALA A 109 6.00 -10.77 -0.71
C ALA A 109 4.79 -11.70 -0.87
N HIS A 110 3.85 -11.35 -1.75
CA HIS A 110 2.71 -12.23 -2.08
C HIS A 110 3.19 -13.58 -2.64
N ALA A 111 4.09 -13.57 -3.62
CA ALA A 111 4.53 -14.78 -4.29
C ALA A 111 5.40 -15.69 -3.41
N ARG A 112 6.22 -15.10 -2.54
CA ARG A 112 7.24 -15.86 -1.78
C ARG A 112 6.86 -16.15 -0.34
N VAL A 113 5.92 -15.39 0.22
CA VAL A 113 5.51 -15.53 1.63
C VAL A 113 4.03 -15.87 1.72
N ILE A 114 3.16 -15.02 1.23
CA ILE A 114 1.72 -15.12 1.51
C ILE A 114 1.09 -16.32 0.80
N ALA A 115 1.26 -16.44 -0.51
CA ALA A 115 0.68 -17.53 -1.27
C ALA A 115 1.17 -18.93 -0.82
N PRO A 116 2.47 -19.15 -0.53
CA PRO A 116 2.92 -20.41 0.06
C PRO A 116 2.27 -20.69 1.41
N VAL A 117 2.23 -19.71 2.32
CA VAL A 117 1.64 -19.89 3.66
C VAL A 117 0.15 -20.22 3.58
N LEU A 118 -0.61 -19.53 2.75
CA LEU A 118 -2.03 -19.83 2.53
C LEU A 118 -2.25 -21.23 1.94
N ALA A 119 -1.28 -21.75 1.19
CA ALA A 119 -1.29 -23.10 0.64
C ALA A 119 -0.71 -24.15 1.60
N GLY A 120 -0.50 -23.82 2.88
CA GLY A 120 0.08 -24.73 3.89
C GLY A 120 1.56 -25.08 3.63
N ARG A 121 2.27 -24.27 2.83
CA ARG A 121 3.68 -24.50 2.47
C ARG A 121 4.59 -23.47 3.16
N PRO A 122 5.85 -23.82 3.43
CA PRO A 122 6.78 -22.88 4.04
C PRO A 122 7.05 -21.68 3.12
N PRO A 123 7.19 -20.45 3.67
CA PRO A 123 7.60 -19.29 2.90
C PRO A 123 8.99 -19.50 2.28
N PHE A 124 9.25 -18.80 1.17
CA PHE A 124 10.52 -18.91 0.40
C PHE A 124 10.84 -20.30 -0.16
N GLY A 125 9.86 -21.21 -0.22
CA GLY A 125 10.00 -22.52 -0.85
C GLY A 125 10.53 -23.64 0.05
N ASN A 126 11.21 -23.33 1.16
CA ASN A 126 11.61 -24.34 2.15
C ASN A 126 11.78 -23.77 3.56
N ALA A 127 11.61 -24.64 4.58
CA ALA A 127 11.66 -24.26 5.98
C ALA A 127 13.05 -23.69 6.40
N ARG A 128 14.16 -24.24 5.87
CA ARG A 128 15.51 -23.77 6.21
C ARG A 128 15.77 -22.33 5.73
N GLN A 129 15.26 -21.97 4.55
CA GLN A 129 15.38 -20.59 4.04
C GLN A 129 14.49 -19.62 4.85
N ALA A 130 13.28 -20.05 5.22
CA ALA A 130 12.39 -19.29 6.07
C ALA A 130 13.03 -19.01 7.45
N GLU A 131 13.62 -20.03 8.07
CA GLU A 131 14.31 -19.92 9.35
C GLU A 131 15.55 -19.02 9.28
N ARG A 132 16.39 -19.18 8.25
CA ARG A 132 17.55 -18.29 8.03
C ARG A 132 17.13 -16.84 7.86
N MET A 133 16.07 -16.57 7.08
CA MET A 133 15.54 -15.23 6.90
C MET A 133 14.97 -14.67 8.21
N SER A 134 14.22 -15.47 8.97
CA SER A 134 13.71 -15.09 10.29
C SER A 134 14.85 -14.75 11.24
N ASN A 135 15.86 -15.61 11.33
CA ASN A 135 17.02 -15.40 12.21
C ASN A 135 17.80 -14.15 11.80
N LEU A 136 18.00 -13.91 10.49
CA LEU A 136 18.66 -12.70 10.00
C LEU A 136 17.88 -11.42 10.39
N LEU A 137 16.57 -11.44 10.23
CA LEU A 137 15.69 -10.33 10.61
C LEU A 137 15.61 -10.14 12.13
N THR A 138 15.72 -11.21 12.92
CA THR A 138 15.63 -11.13 14.39
C THR A 138 16.94 -10.73 15.04
N THR A 139 18.08 -11.10 14.47
CA THR A 139 19.41 -10.89 15.05
C THR A 139 19.93 -9.46 14.82
N SER A 140 19.56 -8.83 13.70
CA SER A 140 20.07 -7.50 13.34
C SER A 140 19.05 -6.40 13.57
N ALA A 141 19.29 -5.54 14.55
CA ALA A 141 18.43 -4.37 14.83
C ALA A 141 18.32 -3.41 13.61
N TRP A 142 19.39 -3.33 12.80
CA TRP A 142 19.40 -2.52 11.59
C TRP A 142 18.48 -3.09 10.50
N LEU A 143 18.51 -4.41 10.28
CA LEU A 143 17.66 -5.08 9.31
C LEU A 143 16.15 -4.96 9.64
N LYS A 144 15.80 -4.83 10.91
CA LYS A 144 14.41 -4.53 11.33
C LYS A 144 14.00 -3.09 11.02
N ARG A 145 14.93 -2.14 11.13
CA ARG A 145 14.65 -0.71 10.92
C ARG A 145 14.41 -0.38 9.45
N VAL A 146 15.10 -1.04 8.52
CA VAL A 146 14.97 -0.77 7.08
C VAL A 146 13.55 -1.04 6.56
N PRO A 147 12.94 -2.22 6.78
CA PRO A 147 11.55 -2.44 6.40
C PRO A 147 10.58 -1.50 7.13
N ALA A 148 10.77 -1.28 8.44
CA ALA A 148 9.92 -0.38 9.22
C ALA A 148 10.00 1.06 8.71
N TYR A 149 11.19 1.55 8.38
CA TYR A 149 11.37 2.86 7.78
C TYR A 149 10.69 2.96 6.41
N PHE A 150 10.88 1.95 5.56
CA PHE A 150 10.27 1.90 4.23
C PHE A 150 8.73 1.85 4.31
N ILE A 151 8.19 1.08 5.26
CA ILE A 151 6.75 0.98 5.51
C ILE A 151 6.19 2.31 6.06
N GLY A 152 6.89 2.94 7.00
CA GLY A 152 6.42 4.16 7.67
C GLY A 152 6.62 5.44 6.87
N TYR A 153 7.72 5.56 6.13
CA TYR A 153 8.11 6.81 5.46
C TYR A 153 8.18 6.70 3.93
N GLY A 154 7.99 5.49 3.37
CA GLY A 154 8.14 5.25 1.94
C GLY A 154 9.60 5.32 1.46
N ALA A 155 9.82 5.06 0.16
CA ALA A 155 11.15 5.12 -0.46
C ALA A 155 11.66 6.56 -0.64
N VAL A 156 10.74 7.52 -0.82
CA VAL A 156 11.04 8.94 -1.02
C VAL A 156 10.03 9.78 -0.25
N ARG A 157 10.50 10.39 0.83
CA ARG A 157 9.66 11.25 1.66
C ARG A 157 9.24 12.52 0.92
N GLU A 158 7.95 12.78 0.87
CA GLU A 158 7.42 14.06 0.40
C GLU A 158 7.42 15.09 1.53
N ARG A 159 7.64 16.36 1.16
CA ARG A 159 7.54 17.48 2.09
C ARG A 159 6.49 18.46 1.57
N PRO A 160 5.61 18.96 2.44
CA PRO A 160 4.63 19.97 2.04
C PRO A 160 5.34 21.23 1.50
N PRO A 161 4.67 22.03 0.67
CA PRO A 161 5.17 23.36 0.28
C PRO A 161 5.46 24.22 1.51
N ALA A 162 6.51 25.01 1.48
CA ALA A 162 6.94 25.84 2.63
C ALA A 162 5.89 26.87 3.09
N GLU A 163 4.96 27.25 2.21
CA GLU A 163 3.91 28.24 2.48
C GLU A 163 2.60 27.66 3.04
N SER A 164 2.46 26.34 3.13
CA SER A 164 1.24 25.69 3.61
C SER A 164 1.12 25.56 5.14
N VAL A 165 2.04 26.17 5.89
CA VAL A 165 2.12 26.10 7.36
C VAL A 165 1.75 27.44 8.00
N ARG A 166 0.86 28.21 7.39
CA ARG A 166 0.26 29.40 8.04
C ARG A 166 -1.20 29.15 8.40
#